data_0c5700204c2f36c16ae11a3575b58757
#
_entry.id   0c5700204c2f36c16ae11a3575b58757
#
_cell.length_a   1.000
_cell.length_b   1.000
_cell.length_c   1.000
_cell.angle_alpha   90.00
_cell.angle_beta   90.00
_cell.angle_gamma   90.00
#
_symmetry.space_group_name_H-M   'P 1'
#
loop_
_entity.id
_entity.type
_entity.pdbx_description
1 polymer ?
#
loop_
_entity_poly.entity_id
_entity_poly.type
_entity_poly.pdbx_seq_one_letter_code
_entity_poly.pdbx_strand_id
1 'polypeptide(L)'
;MKARLYTKYTDEVVPALKAKHNFANVHQIPKFVKIVVNMGINASLEKGAMEDAAKDLTQLTGRKPVISRSKKDVANFKLRKNQAIGCRVTLRGDAMYEFYDRLVATALPRIRDFRGLSPRKFDGRGNYTFGVPDQTIFPEIELEKIKRQQGMDITIVTTAGKNELAHDLLKLMGFPFAEK
;
A
#
# COMPACT_ATOMS: atom_id res chain seq x y z
N MET A 1 -9.42 -19.96 4.82
CA MET A 1 -8.03 -20.37 4.49
C MET A 1 -7.11 -19.26 4.95
N LYS A 2 -5.98 -19.56 5.58
CA LYS A 2 -4.97 -18.55 5.92
C LYS A 2 -4.22 -18.15 4.65
N ALA A 3 -3.93 -16.86 4.48
CA ALA A 3 -3.16 -16.37 3.33
C ALA A 3 -1.76 -16.99 3.30
N ARG A 4 -1.24 -17.36 2.11
CA ARG A 4 0.08 -17.97 1.90
C ARG A 4 1.20 -17.21 2.60
N LEU A 5 1.22 -15.90 2.49
CA LEU A 5 2.24 -15.07 3.11
C LEU A 5 2.10 -14.95 4.63
N TYR A 6 0.90 -15.17 5.19
CA TYR A 6 0.76 -15.27 6.64
C TYR A 6 1.46 -16.54 7.17
N THR A 7 1.34 -17.65 6.48
CA THR A 7 2.05 -18.91 6.80
C THR A 7 3.56 -18.70 6.71
N LYS A 8 4.04 -18.11 5.59
CA LYS A 8 5.46 -17.75 5.44
C LYS A 8 5.96 -16.84 6.57
N TYR A 9 5.18 -15.83 6.97
CA TYR A 9 5.53 -14.96 8.08
C TYR A 9 5.74 -15.76 9.37
N THR A 10 4.82 -16.67 9.69
CA THR A 10 4.86 -17.46 10.93
C THR A 10 6.02 -18.45 10.94
N ASP A 11 6.24 -19.16 9.83
CA ASP A 11 7.14 -20.31 9.78
C ASP A 11 8.58 -19.91 9.47
N GLU A 12 8.81 -18.86 8.68
CA GLU A 12 10.14 -18.47 8.23
C GLU A 12 10.58 -17.11 8.83
N VAL A 13 9.72 -16.08 8.76
CA VAL A 13 10.13 -14.70 9.10
C VAL A 13 10.26 -14.50 10.59
N VAL A 14 9.34 -15.03 11.40
CA VAL A 14 9.37 -14.91 12.86
C VAL A 14 10.63 -15.53 13.47
N PRO A 15 11.02 -16.77 13.13
CA PRO A 15 12.27 -17.37 13.62
C PRO A 15 13.52 -16.59 13.18
N ALA A 16 13.55 -16.14 11.90
CA ALA A 16 14.67 -15.39 11.35
C ALA A 16 14.86 -14.03 12.06
N LEU A 17 13.79 -13.28 12.30
CA LEU A 17 13.84 -12.02 13.03
C LEU A 17 14.24 -12.22 14.49
N LYS A 18 13.74 -13.28 15.13
CA LYS A 18 14.11 -13.63 16.51
C LYS A 18 15.61 -13.92 16.63
N ALA A 19 16.16 -14.70 15.70
CA ALA A 19 17.59 -15.02 15.68
C ALA A 19 18.47 -13.79 15.40
N LYS A 20 18.03 -12.90 14.49
CA LYS A 20 18.81 -11.71 14.08
C LYS A 20 18.88 -10.64 15.18
N HIS A 21 17.76 -10.40 15.87
CA HIS A 21 17.63 -9.28 16.82
C HIS A 21 17.55 -9.72 18.29
N ASN A 22 17.65 -11.02 18.59
CA ASN A 22 17.64 -11.58 19.96
C ASN A 22 16.47 -11.08 20.81
N PHE A 23 15.24 -11.05 20.25
CA PHE A 23 14.07 -10.63 20.98
C PHE A 23 13.78 -11.53 22.19
N ALA A 24 13.68 -10.93 23.38
CA ALA A 24 13.35 -11.65 24.60
C ALA A 24 11.88 -12.12 24.63
N ASN A 25 10.97 -11.37 23.97
CA ASN A 25 9.55 -11.65 23.93
C ASN A 25 9.05 -11.77 22.48
N VAL A 26 8.26 -12.79 22.19
CA VAL A 26 7.64 -13.03 20.87
C VAL A 26 6.75 -11.85 20.44
N HIS A 27 6.13 -11.13 21.39
CA HIS A 27 5.28 -9.97 21.07
C HIS A 27 6.07 -8.74 20.61
N GLN A 28 7.38 -8.70 20.78
CA GLN A 28 8.25 -7.62 20.28
C GLN A 28 8.60 -7.81 18.79
N ILE A 29 8.38 -9.00 18.24
CA ILE A 29 8.66 -9.29 16.83
C ILE A 29 7.75 -8.44 15.96
N PRO A 30 8.32 -7.69 14.99
CA PRO A 30 7.53 -6.83 14.12
C PRO A 30 6.59 -7.62 13.22
N LYS A 31 5.36 -7.12 13.08
CA LYS A 31 4.31 -7.69 12.22
C LYS A 31 3.60 -6.60 11.43
N PHE A 32 2.95 -7.00 10.33
CA PHE A 32 2.06 -6.12 9.60
C PHE A 32 0.79 -5.86 10.40
N VAL A 33 0.37 -4.61 10.48
CA VAL A 33 -0.86 -4.16 11.15
C VAL A 33 -1.97 -3.92 10.15
N LYS A 34 -1.65 -3.16 9.09
CA LYS A 34 -2.57 -2.78 8.01
C LYS A 34 -1.80 -2.30 6.79
N ILE A 35 -2.45 -2.39 5.63
CA ILE A 35 -2.02 -1.67 4.42
C ILE A 35 -3.11 -0.66 4.09
N VAL A 36 -2.70 0.57 3.82
CA VAL A 36 -3.59 1.64 3.38
C VAL A 36 -3.26 1.99 1.95
N VAL A 37 -4.24 1.90 1.07
CA VAL A 37 -4.13 2.35 -0.31
C VAL A 37 -4.96 3.62 -0.45
N ASN A 38 -4.35 4.69 -0.94
CA ASN A 38 -4.97 5.99 -1.10
C ASN A 38 -4.82 6.48 -2.55
N MET A 39 -5.90 6.96 -3.13
CA MET A 39 -5.91 7.65 -4.43
C MET A 39 -6.35 9.08 -4.22
N GLY A 40 -5.48 10.04 -4.54
CA GLY A 40 -5.78 11.46 -4.55
C GLY A 40 -6.33 11.89 -5.90
N ILE A 41 -7.45 12.59 -5.92
CA ILE A 41 -8.11 13.03 -7.15
C ILE A 41 -8.17 14.55 -7.16
N ASN A 42 -7.73 15.15 -8.26
CA ASN A 42 -7.77 16.59 -8.41
C ASN A 42 -9.24 17.07 -8.48
N ALA A 43 -9.56 18.09 -7.69
CA ALA A 43 -10.89 18.67 -7.57
C ALA A 43 -11.44 19.33 -8.86
N SER A 44 -10.53 19.71 -9.78
CA SER A 44 -10.88 20.31 -11.09
C SER A 44 -11.26 19.29 -12.15
N LEU A 45 -11.29 18.01 -11.83
CA LEU A 45 -11.60 16.95 -12.79
C LEU A 45 -13.11 16.79 -13.01
N GLU A 46 -13.43 16.09 -14.09
CA GLU A 46 -14.80 15.82 -14.50
C GLU A 46 -15.64 15.12 -13.43
N LYS A 47 -16.95 15.39 -13.47
CA LYS A 47 -17.92 14.64 -12.68
C LYS A 47 -17.84 13.16 -13.07
N GLY A 48 -17.53 12.29 -12.12
CA GLY A 48 -17.37 10.85 -12.36
C GLY A 48 -15.95 10.32 -12.10
N ALA A 49 -14.91 11.15 -12.17
CA ALA A 49 -13.53 10.70 -11.89
C ALA A 49 -13.36 10.04 -10.52
N MET A 50 -14.13 10.52 -9.52
CA MET A 50 -14.16 9.93 -8.19
C MET A 50 -14.82 8.54 -8.17
N GLU A 51 -15.90 8.37 -8.93
CA GLU A 51 -16.61 7.10 -9.01
C GLU A 51 -15.77 6.05 -9.74
N ASP A 52 -15.10 6.45 -10.82
CA ASP A 52 -14.22 5.58 -11.57
C ASP A 52 -13.04 5.14 -10.69
N ALA A 53 -12.35 6.06 -9.98
CA ALA A 53 -11.29 5.70 -9.04
C ALA A 53 -11.78 4.82 -7.88
N ALA A 54 -12.99 5.06 -7.39
CA ALA A 54 -13.57 4.21 -6.35
C ALA A 54 -13.88 2.79 -6.86
N LYS A 55 -14.30 2.65 -8.13
CA LYS A 55 -14.47 1.34 -8.78
C LYS A 55 -13.14 0.62 -8.93
N ASP A 56 -12.12 1.30 -9.49
CA ASP A 56 -10.79 0.75 -9.66
C ASP A 56 -10.22 0.25 -8.33
N LEU A 57 -10.31 1.07 -7.28
CA LEU A 57 -9.83 0.71 -5.95
C LEU A 57 -10.63 -0.45 -5.33
N THR A 58 -11.92 -0.57 -5.67
CA THR A 58 -12.76 -1.71 -5.25
C THR A 58 -12.33 -3.00 -5.97
N GLN A 59 -12.09 -2.96 -7.27
CA GLN A 59 -11.60 -4.11 -8.04
C GLN A 59 -10.25 -4.59 -7.52
N LEU A 60 -9.35 -3.65 -7.24
CA LEU A 60 -8.00 -3.88 -6.78
C LEU A 60 -7.93 -4.50 -5.38
N THR A 61 -8.77 -4.04 -4.47
CA THR A 61 -8.70 -4.42 -3.05
C THR A 61 -9.79 -5.37 -2.60
N GLY A 62 -10.83 -5.58 -3.42
CA GLY A 62 -12.03 -6.33 -3.04
C GLY A 62 -12.85 -5.67 -1.92
N ARG A 63 -12.58 -4.40 -1.59
CA ARG A 63 -13.22 -3.67 -0.49
C ARG A 63 -13.74 -2.33 -0.97
N LYS A 64 -14.92 -1.91 -0.47
CA LYS A 64 -15.49 -0.60 -0.77
C LYS A 64 -14.63 0.51 -0.17
N PRO A 65 -14.16 1.48 -0.98
CA PRO A 65 -13.34 2.59 -0.50
C PRO A 65 -14.16 3.62 0.28
N VAL A 66 -13.48 4.30 1.19
CA VAL A 66 -14.01 5.48 1.89
C VAL A 66 -13.64 6.72 1.09
N ILE A 67 -14.61 7.52 0.70
CA ILE A 67 -14.41 8.79 0.00
C ILE A 67 -13.97 9.86 1.00
N SER A 68 -12.81 10.47 0.75
CA SER A 68 -12.29 11.59 1.52
C SER A 68 -12.83 12.89 0.96
N ARG A 69 -13.39 13.75 1.85
CA ARG A 69 -13.98 15.03 1.48
C ARG A 69 -13.18 16.19 2.08
N SER A 70 -13.15 17.31 1.38
CA SER A 70 -12.52 18.54 1.86
C SER A 70 -13.23 19.07 3.11
N LYS A 71 -12.42 19.51 4.08
CA LYS A 71 -12.93 20.15 5.31
C LYS A 71 -13.07 21.66 5.17
N LYS A 72 -12.29 22.29 4.28
CA LYS A 72 -12.22 23.74 4.08
C LYS A 72 -12.26 24.08 2.58
N ASP A 73 -12.65 25.31 2.30
CA ASP A 73 -12.51 25.90 0.97
C ASP A 73 -11.05 26.34 0.76
N VAL A 74 -10.47 26.02 -0.40
CA VAL A 74 -9.11 26.45 -0.78
C VAL A 74 -9.15 26.97 -2.22
N ALA A 75 -9.11 28.29 -2.39
CA ALA A 75 -9.23 28.94 -3.69
C ALA A 75 -8.13 28.53 -4.67
N ASN A 76 -6.88 28.42 -4.22
CA ASN A 76 -5.73 28.05 -5.06
C ASN A 76 -5.88 26.68 -5.72
N PHE A 77 -6.59 25.74 -5.06
CA PHE A 77 -6.87 24.42 -5.60
C PHE A 77 -8.27 24.29 -6.19
N LYS A 78 -9.03 25.38 -6.34
CA LYS A 78 -10.43 25.39 -6.80
C LYS A 78 -11.32 24.42 -6.01
N LEU A 79 -11.04 24.30 -4.70
CA LEU A 79 -11.64 23.33 -3.80
C LEU A 79 -12.73 23.97 -2.97
N ARG A 80 -13.90 23.31 -2.90
CA ARG A 80 -15.03 23.70 -2.03
C ARG A 80 -15.16 22.71 -0.87
N LYS A 81 -15.68 23.20 0.25
CA LYS A 81 -16.03 22.38 1.42
C LYS A 81 -16.95 21.22 1.01
N ASN A 82 -16.73 20.05 1.58
CA ASN A 82 -17.43 18.79 1.27
C ASN A 82 -17.22 18.22 -0.14
N GLN A 83 -16.39 18.82 -0.98
CA GLN A 83 -16.02 18.25 -2.27
C GLN A 83 -15.19 16.99 -2.06
N ALA A 84 -15.47 15.94 -2.84
CA ALA A 84 -14.70 14.70 -2.82
C ALA A 84 -13.32 14.94 -3.45
N ILE A 85 -12.24 14.55 -2.75
CA ILE A 85 -10.83 14.82 -3.13
C ILE A 85 -9.98 13.57 -3.22
N GLY A 86 -10.52 12.41 -2.86
CA GLY A 86 -9.80 11.15 -2.92
C GLY A 86 -10.60 10.00 -2.32
N CYS A 87 -10.08 8.82 -2.48
CA CYS A 87 -10.62 7.61 -1.89
C CYS A 87 -9.51 6.77 -1.28
N ARG A 88 -9.83 6.04 -0.21
CA ARG A 88 -8.87 5.18 0.48
C ARG A 88 -9.51 3.89 0.94
N VAL A 89 -8.69 2.83 0.97
CA VAL A 89 -9.04 1.54 1.55
C VAL A 89 -8.01 1.16 2.60
N THR A 90 -8.46 0.56 3.69
CA THR A 90 -7.60 -0.02 4.73
C THR A 90 -7.81 -1.52 4.74
N LEU A 91 -6.74 -2.26 4.48
CA LEU A 91 -6.71 -3.72 4.48
C LEU A 91 -6.08 -4.24 5.76
N ARG A 92 -6.65 -5.32 6.33
CA ARG A 92 -6.18 -5.99 7.55
C ARG A 92 -6.37 -7.50 7.41
N GLY A 93 -5.68 -8.27 8.27
CA GLY A 93 -5.80 -9.73 8.29
C GLY A 93 -5.44 -10.39 6.96
N ASP A 94 -6.18 -11.42 6.56
CA ASP A 94 -5.89 -12.19 5.34
C ASP A 94 -5.91 -11.35 4.08
N ALA A 95 -6.89 -10.44 3.92
CA ALA A 95 -6.97 -9.54 2.76
C ALA A 95 -5.74 -8.63 2.61
N MET A 96 -5.09 -8.26 3.72
CA MET A 96 -3.84 -7.49 3.69
C MET A 96 -2.69 -8.35 3.13
N TYR A 97 -2.55 -9.59 3.56
CA TYR A 97 -1.49 -10.49 3.08
C TYR A 97 -1.70 -10.90 1.62
N GLU A 98 -2.94 -11.12 1.20
CA GLU A 98 -3.29 -11.41 -0.19
C GLU A 98 -2.98 -10.24 -1.11
N PHE A 99 -3.35 -9.02 -0.69
CA PHE A 99 -3.01 -7.80 -1.43
C PHE A 99 -1.49 -7.61 -1.51
N TYR A 100 -0.77 -7.82 -0.41
CA TYR A 100 0.68 -7.71 -0.38
C TYR A 100 1.36 -8.73 -1.31
N ASP A 101 0.86 -9.97 -1.35
CA ASP A 101 1.37 -11.02 -2.25
C ASP A 101 1.24 -10.59 -3.71
N ARG A 102 0.06 -10.16 -4.14
CA ARG A 102 -0.18 -9.66 -5.51
C ARG A 102 0.67 -8.43 -5.83
N LEU A 103 0.81 -7.53 -4.88
CA LEU A 103 1.62 -6.33 -5.02
C LEU A 103 3.08 -6.68 -5.32
N VAL A 104 3.69 -7.56 -4.51
CA VAL A 104 5.11 -7.92 -4.63
C VAL A 104 5.37 -8.88 -5.80
N ALA A 105 4.52 -9.89 -5.97
CA ALA A 105 4.75 -10.92 -6.98
C ALA A 105 4.34 -10.49 -8.40
N THR A 106 3.35 -9.64 -8.54
CA THR A 106 2.76 -9.34 -9.85
C THR A 106 2.84 -7.85 -10.22
N ALA A 107 2.43 -6.94 -9.32
CA ALA A 107 2.27 -5.53 -9.67
C ALA A 107 3.62 -4.80 -9.76
N LEU A 108 4.49 -4.91 -8.75
CA LEU A 108 5.76 -4.20 -8.74
C LEU A 108 6.68 -4.56 -9.91
N PRO A 109 6.85 -5.84 -10.32
CA PRO A 109 7.66 -6.19 -11.48
C PRO A 109 7.15 -5.64 -12.81
N ARG A 110 5.86 -5.29 -12.90
CA ARG A 110 5.24 -4.70 -14.10
C ARG A 110 5.46 -3.19 -14.23
N ILE A 111 6.02 -2.54 -13.22
CA ILE A 111 6.41 -1.13 -13.32
C ILE A 111 7.51 -1.00 -14.37
N ARG A 112 7.32 -0.08 -15.32
CA ARG A 112 8.30 0.22 -16.35
C ARG A 112 9.62 0.67 -15.70
N ASP A 113 10.75 0.11 -16.15
CA ASP A 113 12.11 0.40 -15.66
C ASP A 113 12.26 0.21 -14.13
N PHE A 114 11.59 -0.80 -13.57
CA PHE A 114 11.64 -1.08 -12.14
C PHE A 114 13.04 -1.52 -11.70
N ARG A 115 13.65 -0.73 -10.81
CA ARG A 115 14.97 -1.00 -10.22
C ARG A 115 14.91 -1.22 -8.70
N GLY A 116 13.72 -1.53 -8.17
CA GLY A 116 13.49 -1.63 -6.75
C GLY A 116 13.01 -0.32 -6.11
N LEU A 117 12.50 -0.42 -4.90
CA LEU A 117 11.96 0.69 -4.13
C LEU A 117 13.01 1.24 -3.15
N SER A 118 13.09 2.56 -3.03
CA SER A 118 14.08 3.21 -2.16
C SER A 118 13.92 2.81 -0.69
N PRO A 119 14.98 2.35 -0.01
CA PRO A 119 14.94 1.99 1.41
C PRO A 119 14.81 3.21 2.35
N ARG A 120 14.81 4.45 1.82
CA ARG A 120 14.74 5.68 2.62
C ARG A 120 13.31 6.19 2.88
N LYS A 121 12.28 5.50 2.37
CA LYS A 121 10.87 5.94 2.46
C LYS A 121 10.15 5.45 3.72
N PHE A 122 10.87 5.29 4.83
CA PHE A 122 10.30 5.01 6.14
C PHE A 122 10.02 6.31 6.89
N ASP A 123 9.01 6.29 7.76
CA ASP A 123 8.54 7.46 8.54
C ASP A 123 9.26 7.69 9.89
N GLY A 124 10.29 6.90 10.20
CA GLY A 124 10.97 6.93 11.50
C GLY A 124 10.35 6.01 12.56
N ARG A 125 9.11 5.55 12.34
CA ARG A 125 8.37 4.65 13.25
C ARG A 125 8.19 3.24 12.69
N GLY A 126 8.88 2.93 11.60
CA GLY A 126 8.82 1.62 10.97
C GLY A 126 7.63 1.42 10.03
N ASN A 127 6.94 2.48 9.60
CA ASN A 127 5.98 2.39 8.51
C ASN A 127 6.65 2.76 7.18
N TYR A 128 6.22 2.13 6.10
CA TYR A 128 6.79 2.34 4.78
C TYR A 128 5.72 2.83 3.81
N THR A 129 6.00 3.94 3.11
CA THR A 129 5.06 4.51 2.13
C THR A 129 5.74 4.70 0.79
N PHE A 130 5.08 4.32 -0.28
CA PHE A 130 5.56 4.56 -1.64
C PHE A 130 4.39 4.87 -2.58
N GLY A 131 4.66 5.69 -3.59
CA GLY A 131 3.72 6.02 -4.65
C GLY A 131 3.89 5.08 -5.84
N VAL A 132 2.78 4.70 -6.43
CA VAL A 132 2.66 4.02 -7.71
C VAL A 132 2.06 5.01 -8.69
N PRO A 133 2.73 5.32 -9.81
CA PRO A 133 2.26 6.35 -10.74
C PRO A 133 1.03 5.94 -11.54
N ASP A 134 0.80 4.64 -11.72
CA ASP A 134 -0.23 4.12 -12.60
C ASP A 134 -0.90 2.88 -12.03
N GLN A 135 -2.25 2.87 -12.04
CA GLN A 135 -3.03 1.71 -11.63
C GLN A 135 -2.92 0.52 -12.58
N THR A 136 -2.45 0.73 -13.82
CA THR A 136 -2.37 -0.30 -14.86
C THR A 136 -1.37 -1.43 -14.58
N ILE A 137 -0.51 -1.24 -13.60
CA ILE A 137 0.42 -2.30 -13.14
C ILE A 137 -0.33 -3.50 -12.53
N PHE A 138 -1.55 -3.29 -12.07
CA PHE A 138 -2.37 -4.34 -11.48
C PHE A 138 -3.18 -5.06 -12.58
N PRO A 139 -3.05 -6.39 -12.70
CA PRO A 139 -3.73 -7.16 -13.75
C PRO A 139 -5.25 -7.21 -13.59
N GLU A 140 -5.76 -6.90 -12.39
CA GLU A 140 -7.19 -6.88 -12.09
C GLU A 140 -7.91 -5.71 -12.76
N ILE A 141 -7.17 -4.68 -13.18
CA ILE A 141 -7.73 -3.50 -13.83
C ILE A 141 -7.69 -3.71 -15.34
N GLU A 142 -8.87 -3.71 -15.97
CA GLU A 142 -9.02 -3.83 -17.42
C GLU A 142 -8.61 -2.53 -18.10
N LEU A 143 -7.56 -2.60 -18.92
CA LEU A 143 -7.00 -1.44 -19.64
C LEU A 143 -8.03 -0.71 -20.52
N GLU A 144 -8.95 -1.44 -21.12
CA GLU A 144 -10.00 -0.90 -22.00
C GLU A 144 -11.02 -0.03 -21.26
N LYS A 145 -11.20 -0.25 -19.96
CA LYS A 145 -12.14 0.50 -19.10
C LYS A 145 -11.52 1.73 -18.45
N ILE A 146 -10.21 1.88 -18.55
CA ILE A 146 -9.49 3.00 -17.95
C ILE A 146 -9.70 4.25 -18.79
N LYS A 147 -10.42 5.21 -18.22
CA LYS A 147 -10.56 6.54 -18.83
C LYS A 147 -9.37 7.44 -18.55
N ARG A 148 -8.63 7.15 -17.48
CA ARG A 148 -7.57 8.00 -16.99
C ARG A 148 -6.54 7.22 -16.18
N GLN A 149 -5.28 7.54 -16.39
CA GLN A 149 -4.19 7.10 -15.49
C GLN A 149 -4.32 7.80 -14.14
N GLN A 150 -4.33 7.03 -13.08
CA GLN A 150 -4.46 7.51 -11.71
C GLN A 150 -3.40 6.87 -10.83
N GLY A 151 -2.55 7.71 -10.23
CA GLY A 151 -1.57 7.26 -9.25
C GLY A 151 -2.22 6.93 -7.90
N MET A 152 -1.50 6.14 -7.11
CA MET A 152 -1.91 5.77 -5.77
C MET A 152 -0.71 5.73 -4.81
N ASP A 153 -0.98 6.01 -3.53
CA ASP A 153 -0.02 5.83 -2.45
C ASP A 153 -0.36 4.58 -1.65
N ILE A 154 0.63 3.74 -1.43
CA ILE A 154 0.51 2.51 -0.66
C ILE A 154 1.36 2.66 0.60
N THR A 155 0.71 2.58 1.76
CA THR A 155 1.35 2.65 3.07
C THR A 155 1.24 1.32 3.79
N ILE A 156 2.37 0.71 4.13
CA ILE A 156 2.47 -0.51 4.92
C ILE A 156 2.77 -0.09 6.36
N VAL A 157 1.83 -0.37 7.26
CA VAL A 157 1.95 -0.04 8.69
C VAL A 157 2.37 -1.30 9.44
N THR A 158 3.44 -1.17 10.23
CA THR A 158 4.00 -2.28 11.02
C THR A 158 4.04 -1.95 12.52
N THR A 159 4.32 -2.94 13.34
CA THR A 159 4.57 -2.76 14.78
C THR A 159 6.04 -2.56 15.11
N ALA A 160 6.91 -2.40 14.11
CA ALA A 160 8.37 -2.40 14.29
C ALA A 160 8.90 -1.28 15.19
N GLY A 161 8.27 -0.10 15.21
CA GLY A 161 8.69 1.07 15.98
C GLY A 161 10.01 1.71 15.53
N LYS A 162 10.88 0.98 14.83
CA LYS A 162 12.15 1.44 14.25
C LYS A 162 12.24 1.05 12.78
N ASN A 163 12.88 1.91 11.97
CA ASN A 163 13.01 1.68 10.53
C ASN A 163 13.83 0.43 10.19
N GLU A 164 14.88 0.14 10.95
CA GLU A 164 15.75 -1.03 10.74
C GLU A 164 14.97 -2.35 10.86
N LEU A 165 14.16 -2.47 11.92
CA LEU A 165 13.34 -3.65 12.16
C LEU A 165 12.27 -3.83 11.07
N ALA A 166 11.67 -2.72 10.62
CA ALA A 166 10.69 -2.74 9.53
C ALA A 166 11.33 -3.09 8.19
N HIS A 167 12.53 -2.58 7.92
CA HIS A 167 13.29 -2.92 6.72
C HIS A 167 13.60 -4.42 6.67
N ASP A 168 14.08 -4.99 7.77
CA ASP A 168 14.36 -6.42 7.85
C ASP A 168 13.11 -7.27 7.69
N LEU A 169 12.00 -6.87 8.33
CA LEU A 169 10.70 -7.52 8.14
C LEU A 169 10.28 -7.53 6.67
N LEU A 170 10.29 -6.36 6.00
CA LEU A 170 9.89 -6.24 4.61
C LEU A 170 10.82 -7.04 3.69
N LYS A 171 12.14 -7.01 3.92
CA LYS A 171 13.12 -7.79 3.15
C LYS A 171 12.87 -9.29 3.25
N LEU A 172 12.63 -9.82 4.44
CA LEU A 172 12.30 -11.24 4.65
C LEU A 172 10.94 -11.63 4.04
N MET A 173 10.01 -10.69 3.98
CA MET A 173 8.72 -10.86 3.29
C MET A 173 8.84 -10.75 1.75
N GLY A 174 10.06 -10.56 1.21
CA GLY A 174 10.31 -10.52 -0.22
C GLY A 174 10.08 -9.16 -0.88
N PHE A 175 10.06 -8.06 -0.12
CA PHE A 175 9.87 -6.73 -0.67
C PHE A 175 11.10 -6.28 -1.48
N PRO A 176 10.93 -5.85 -2.76
CA PRO A 176 12.04 -5.53 -3.64
C PRO A 176 12.61 -4.14 -3.36
N PHE A 177 13.55 -4.06 -2.44
CA PHE A 177 14.32 -2.83 -2.25
C PHE A 177 15.38 -2.66 -3.35
N ALA A 178 15.64 -1.41 -3.74
CA ALA A 178 16.74 -1.09 -4.64
C ALA A 178 18.07 -1.41 -3.95
N GLU A 179 18.92 -2.15 -4.62
CA GLU A 179 20.31 -2.33 -4.21
C GLU A 179 21.06 -1.01 -4.41
N LYS A 180 21.96 -0.67 -3.48
CA LYS A 180 22.77 0.55 -3.55
C LYS A 180 23.87 0.41 -4.59
#